data_f20484887800b206fb8c74f2f8bb423f
#
_entry.id   f20484887800b206fb8c74f2f8bb423f
#
_cell.length_a   1.000
_cell.length_b   1.000
_cell.length_c   1.000
_cell.angle_alpha   90.00
_cell.angle_beta   90.00
_cell.angle_gamma   90.00
#
_symmetry.space_group_name_H-M   'P 1'
#
loop_
_entity.id
_entity.type
_entity.pdbx_description
1 polymer ?
#
loop_
_entity_poly.entity_id
_entity_poly.type
_entity_poly.pdbx_seq_one_letter_code
_entity_poly.pdbx_strand_id
1 'polypeptide(L)'
;MTTPAGNTALKAARIAAGYPSQQALADALGVGVRQVRRWESDVPPWPQPEVAQALTRLLGQDLESLGFAPGRGPDRGRRAVLPPTAVGLATVPRQAANMQPATAAEDYCAVTCAHRRLYWSVAPATLHPAALSHAALGCALLSETAGQTRHRIAAALAETYLLAGRIEFFDLRDPGRAQDTFLRALQAASEADDALLGAAVLAHTAFVPGWSGDREAAAERMVAARTYARRGPASAELLAWLDAVEAECETRCGDTRAALRLIGHGEDVIASGGGHPSPEWLDWFSPVRLAAFKGNTQLRARHLPQARETLLGALEALGPEEAKQRSVVLGDLAAVEAADGNPEEACAYALLALDELERTWYATGMDRVREVRRVLAPHQHRACVRDLDDRLYGWGTTVSAIAR
;
A
#
# COMPACT_ATOMS: atom_id res chain seq x y z
N MET A 1 -40.85 38.27 2.50
CA MET A 1 -39.91 37.82 1.49
C MET A 1 -39.65 36.33 1.80
N THR A 2 -40.23 35.46 0.99
CA THR A 2 -40.06 33.99 1.12
C THR A 2 -38.63 33.62 0.71
N THR A 3 -37.90 33.04 1.63
CA THR A 3 -36.57 32.43 1.37
C THR A 3 -36.74 31.39 0.26
N PRO A 4 -35.96 31.45 -0.85
CA PRO A 4 -36.07 30.43 -1.89
C PRO A 4 -35.69 29.06 -1.33
N ALA A 5 -36.64 28.12 -1.41
CA ALA A 5 -36.43 26.73 -0.97
C ALA A 5 -35.48 26.01 -1.95
N GLY A 6 -34.49 25.29 -1.42
CA GLY A 6 -33.57 24.45 -2.19
C GLY A 6 -32.14 25.01 -2.31
N ASN A 7 -31.22 24.14 -2.79
CA ASN A 7 -29.82 24.52 -3.07
C ASN A 7 -29.73 25.44 -4.29
N THR A 8 -29.87 26.73 -4.03
CA THR A 8 -29.85 27.80 -5.05
C THR A 8 -28.46 27.99 -5.67
N ALA A 9 -27.39 27.66 -4.92
CA ALA A 9 -26.01 27.76 -5.40
C ALA A 9 -25.74 26.75 -6.52
N LEU A 10 -26.08 25.48 -6.34
CA LEU A 10 -25.95 24.47 -7.37
C LEU A 10 -26.81 24.79 -8.60
N LYS A 11 -28.04 25.24 -8.38
CA LYS A 11 -28.94 25.62 -9.47
C LYS A 11 -28.38 26.78 -10.30
N ALA A 12 -27.82 27.81 -9.64
CA ALA A 12 -27.20 28.95 -10.33
C ALA A 12 -25.95 28.51 -11.11
N ALA A 13 -25.07 27.69 -10.48
CA ALA A 13 -23.86 27.19 -11.14
C ALA A 13 -24.20 26.31 -12.36
N ARG A 14 -25.22 25.47 -12.26
CA ARG A 14 -25.71 24.63 -13.37
C ARG A 14 -26.14 25.46 -14.56
N ILE A 15 -26.93 26.52 -14.33
CA ILE A 15 -27.43 27.39 -15.40
C ILE A 15 -26.27 28.18 -16.01
N ALA A 16 -25.35 28.72 -15.18
CA ALA A 16 -24.17 29.46 -15.64
C ALA A 16 -23.21 28.60 -16.48
N ALA A 17 -23.11 27.30 -16.18
CA ALA A 17 -22.29 26.34 -16.94
C ALA A 17 -22.99 25.84 -18.24
N GLY A 18 -24.15 26.36 -18.59
CA GLY A 18 -24.84 26.02 -19.84
C GLY A 18 -25.77 24.81 -19.76
N TYR A 19 -26.12 24.34 -18.55
CA TYR A 19 -27.08 23.23 -18.33
C TYR A 19 -28.45 23.77 -17.90
N PRO A 20 -29.37 24.12 -18.85
CA PRO A 20 -30.60 24.81 -18.52
C PRO A 20 -31.59 23.98 -17.70
N SER A 21 -31.52 22.65 -17.77
CA SER A 21 -32.40 21.73 -17.05
C SER A 21 -31.63 20.78 -16.13
N GLN A 22 -32.32 20.25 -15.11
CA GLN A 22 -31.78 19.19 -14.25
C GLN A 22 -31.45 17.91 -15.05
N GLN A 23 -32.22 17.63 -16.09
CA GLN A 23 -31.97 16.49 -16.98
C GLN A 23 -30.64 16.69 -17.75
N ALA A 24 -30.38 17.89 -18.29
CA ALA A 24 -29.15 18.17 -19.02
C ALA A 24 -27.89 17.99 -18.14
N LEU A 25 -27.94 18.37 -16.87
CA LEU A 25 -26.86 18.11 -15.94
C LEU A 25 -26.74 16.63 -15.58
N ALA A 26 -27.87 15.94 -15.41
CA ALA A 26 -27.91 14.52 -15.11
C ALA A 26 -27.27 13.70 -16.24
N ASP A 27 -27.61 14.00 -17.48
CA ASP A 27 -27.05 13.35 -18.68
C ASP A 27 -25.55 13.59 -18.80
N ALA A 28 -25.08 14.82 -18.55
CA ALA A 28 -23.67 15.17 -18.60
C ALA A 28 -22.82 14.47 -17.50
N LEU A 29 -23.44 14.17 -16.35
CA LEU A 29 -22.79 13.48 -15.23
C LEU A 29 -22.97 11.94 -15.26
N GLY A 30 -23.80 11.42 -16.19
CA GLY A 30 -24.12 9.99 -16.22
C GLY A 30 -24.95 9.50 -15.02
N VAL A 31 -25.75 10.39 -14.39
CA VAL A 31 -26.56 10.09 -13.21
C VAL A 31 -28.05 10.23 -13.48
N GLY A 32 -28.89 9.70 -12.61
CA GLY A 32 -30.33 9.87 -12.74
C GLY A 32 -30.80 11.29 -12.38
N VAL A 33 -31.76 11.85 -13.10
CA VAL A 33 -32.33 13.20 -12.84
C VAL A 33 -32.90 13.33 -11.42
N ARG A 34 -33.36 12.23 -10.80
CA ARG A 34 -33.77 12.20 -9.39
C ARG A 34 -32.64 12.56 -8.44
N GLN A 35 -31.42 12.22 -8.79
CA GLN A 35 -30.23 12.54 -7.99
C GLN A 35 -29.91 14.02 -8.06
N VAL A 36 -29.96 14.64 -9.22
CA VAL A 36 -29.79 16.09 -9.38
C VAL A 36 -30.88 16.86 -8.63
N ARG A 37 -32.13 16.40 -8.67
CA ARG A 37 -33.23 16.98 -7.86
C ARG A 37 -32.95 16.94 -6.37
N ARG A 38 -32.38 15.84 -5.85
CA ARG A 38 -32.01 15.71 -4.44
C ARG A 38 -30.85 16.65 -4.08
N TRP A 39 -29.93 16.91 -4.98
CA TRP A 39 -28.84 17.87 -4.77
C TRP A 39 -29.29 19.33 -4.82
N GLU A 40 -30.35 19.63 -5.54
CA GLU A 40 -30.99 20.94 -5.57
C GLU A 40 -32.07 21.15 -4.46
N SER A 41 -32.22 20.19 -3.53
CA SER A 41 -33.13 20.32 -2.37
C SER A 41 -32.52 21.12 -1.22
N ASP A 42 -33.31 21.45 -0.20
CA ASP A 42 -32.89 22.26 0.96
C ASP A 42 -31.73 21.66 1.74
N VAL A 43 -31.61 20.33 1.77
CA VAL A 43 -30.52 19.58 2.44
C VAL A 43 -29.95 18.60 1.43
N PRO A 44 -29.04 19.05 0.57
CA PRO A 44 -28.48 18.19 -0.46
C PRO A 44 -27.60 17.09 0.16
N PRO A 45 -27.82 15.83 -0.20
CA PRO A 45 -26.92 14.75 0.24
C PRO A 45 -25.57 14.92 -0.45
N TRP A 46 -24.49 14.59 0.28
CA TRP A 46 -23.14 14.65 -0.26
C TRP A 46 -23.02 13.72 -1.48
N PRO A 47 -22.48 14.16 -2.62
CA PRO A 47 -22.31 13.31 -3.78
C PRO A 47 -21.22 12.26 -3.59
N GLN A 48 -21.33 11.13 -4.27
CA GLN A 48 -20.29 10.09 -4.32
C GLN A 48 -18.98 10.69 -4.85
N PRO A 49 -17.78 10.21 -4.40
CA PRO A 49 -16.50 10.82 -4.74
C PRO A 49 -16.25 11.04 -6.24
N GLU A 50 -16.61 10.06 -7.06
CA GLU A 50 -16.46 10.15 -8.53
C GLU A 50 -17.35 11.22 -9.14
N VAL A 51 -18.59 11.31 -8.67
CA VAL A 51 -19.57 12.28 -9.14
C VAL A 51 -19.26 13.68 -8.57
N ALA A 52 -18.70 13.76 -7.35
CA ALA A 52 -18.21 15.00 -6.74
C ALA A 52 -17.12 15.64 -7.61
N GLN A 53 -16.13 14.86 -8.03
CA GLN A 53 -15.07 15.32 -8.93
C GLN A 53 -15.61 15.75 -10.30
N ALA A 54 -16.57 15.00 -10.85
CA ALA A 54 -17.21 15.34 -12.12
C ALA A 54 -18.00 16.64 -12.01
N LEU A 55 -18.77 16.85 -10.92
CA LEU A 55 -19.48 18.08 -10.62
C LEU A 55 -18.54 19.29 -10.53
N THR A 56 -17.47 19.19 -9.75
CA THR A 56 -16.48 20.26 -9.58
C THR A 56 -15.83 20.63 -10.92
N ARG A 57 -15.47 19.62 -11.72
CA ARG A 57 -14.87 19.84 -13.04
C ARG A 57 -15.83 20.47 -14.03
N LEU A 58 -17.09 20.01 -14.06
CA LEU A 58 -18.09 20.43 -15.01
C LEU A 58 -18.63 21.82 -14.72
N LEU A 59 -18.78 22.19 -13.43
CA LEU A 59 -19.33 23.46 -12.99
C LEU A 59 -18.26 24.50 -12.61
N GLY A 60 -16.96 24.11 -12.55
CA GLY A 60 -15.84 24.99 -12.27
C GLY A 60 -15.81 25.56 -10.84
N GLN A 61 -16.51 24.92 -9.89
CA GLN A 61 -16.63 25.37 -8.49
C GLN A 61 -16.48 24.19 -7.55
N ASP A 62 -15.96 24.43 -6.34
CA ASP A 62 -15.87 23.40 -5.30
C ASP A 62 -17.26 23.07 -4.71
N LEU A 63 -17.36 21.93 -4.01
CA LEU A 63 -18.63 21.43 -3.48
C LEU A 63 -19.25 22.35 -2.42
N GLU A 64 -18.46 23.08 -1.64
CA GLU A 64 -18.95 24.01 -0.63
C GLU A 64 -19.57 25.24 -1.30
N SER A 65 -18.92 25.78 -2.32
CA SER A 65 -19.45 26.86 -3.18
C SER A 65 -20.70 26.43 -3.93
N LEU A 66 -20.84 25.15 -4.27
CA LEU A 66 -22.04 24.55 -4.85
C LEU A 66 -23.15 24.27 -3.82
N GLY A 67 -22.96 24.66 -2.56
CA GLY A 67 -23.97 24.54 -1.51
C GLY A 67 -24.09 23.14 -0.88
N PHE A 68 -23.09 22.27 -1.04
CA PHE A 68 -23.00 21.02 -0.30
C PHE A 68 -22.30 21.28 1.03
N ALA A 69 -22.89 20.84 2.15
CA ALA A 69 -22.24 20.85 3.45
C ALA A 69 -21.65 19.47 3.75
N PRO A 70 -20.41 19.36 4.28
CA PRO A 70 -19.86 18.09 4.70
C PRO A 70 -20.81 17.44 5.72
N GLY A 71 -21.28 16.22 5.42
CA GLY A 71 -22.37 15.57 6.14
C GLY A 71 -22.08 15.36 7.61
N ARG A 72 -22.83 15.98 8.49
CA ARG A 72 -23.03 15.50 9.85
C ARG A 72 -23.93 14.27 9.77
N GLY A 73 -23.42 13.12 10.24
CA GLY A 73 -24.22 11.91 10.42
C GLY A 73 -25.42 12.15 11.36
N PRO A 74 -26.44 11.26 11.38
CA PRO A 74 -27.73 11.50 12.02
C PRO A 74 -27.55 11.78 13.51
N ASP A 75 -27.96 12.98 13.87
CA ASP A 75 -27.96 13.52 15.25
C ASP A 75 -28.97 12.77 16.12
N ARG A 76 -28.51 12.17 17.21
CA ARG A 76 -29.34 11.74 18.31
C ARG A 76 -29.03 12.62 19.51
N GLY A 77 -29.92 13.59 19.77
CA GLY A 77 -30.00 14.25 21.05
C GLY A 77 -29.77 15.75 21.07
N ARG A 78 -30.87 16.50 21.02
CA ARG A 78 -30.91 17.93 21.32
C ARG A 78 -30.30 18.23 22.69
N ARG A 79 -29.32 19.13 22.73
CA ARG A 79 -29.05 19.97 23.89
C ARG A 79 -28.93 21.43 23.44
N ALA A 80 -29.68 22.29 24.16
CA ALA A 80 -29.82 23.70 23.88
C ALA A 80 -28.49 24.46 23.89
N VAL A 81 -28.30 25.31 22.89
CA VAL A 81 -27.14 26.22 22.74
C VAL A 81 -27.51 27.52 23.44
N LEU A 82 -26.73 27.90 24.45
CA LEU A 82 -26.69 29.27 25.01
C LEU A 82 -25.68 30.11 24.21
N PRO A 83 -25.90 31.44 24.03
CA PRO A 83 -25.04 32.30 23.22
C PRO A 83 -23.69 32.57 23.92
N PRO A 84 -22.59 32.79 23.14
CA PRO A 84 -21.27 33.02 23.72
C PRO A 84 -21.11 34.47 24.21
N THR A 85 -20.94 34.63 25.51
CA THR A 85 -20.31 35.82 26.07
C THR A 85 -18.81 35.66 26.02
N ALA A 86 -18.16 36.62 25.36
CA ALA A 86 -16.70 36.66 25.24
C ALA A 86 -16.06 36.94 26.62
N VAL A 87 -15.35 35.94 27.13
CA VAL A 87 -14.31 36.12 28.15
C VAL A 87 -13.09 35.38 27.67
N GLY A 88 -12.01 36.14 27.45
CA GLY A 88 -10.71 35.59 27.09
C GLY A 88 -10.19 34.67 28.18
N LEU A 89 -10.22 33.37 27.92
CA LEU A 89 -9.52 32.37 28.73
C LEU A 89 -8.34 31.88 27.92
N ALA A 90 -7.16 32.07 28.48
CA ALA A 90 -5.97 31.38 28.04
C ALA A 90 -6.29 29.91 27.87
N THR A 91 -6.08 29.36 26.65
CA THR A 91 -6.21 27.94 26.37
C THR A 91 -5.11 27.21 27.13
N VAL A 92 -5.44 26.74 28.33
CA VAL A 92 -4.69 25.66 28.97
C VAL A 92 -4.85 24.45 28.04
N PRO A 93 -3.79 23.83 27.54
CA PRO A 93 -3.92 22.60 26.76
C PRO A 93 -4.62 21.58 27.65
N ARG A 94 -5.83 21.19 27.26
CA ARG A 94 -6.57 20.13 27.92
C ARG A 94 -5.75 18.86 27.69
N GLN A 95 -4.93 18.48 28.65
CA GLN A 95 -4.32 17.16 28.66
C GLN A 95 -5.49 16.17 28.61
N ALA A 96 -5.60 15.47 27.46
CA ALA A 96 -6.58 14.41 27.35
C ALA A 96 -6.28 13.41 28.47
N ALA A 97 -7.23 13.24 29.38
CA ALA A 97 -7.11 12.23 30.42
C ALA A 97 -7.05 10.88 29.73
N ASN A 98 -6.09 10.04 30.13
CA ASN A 98 -6.01 8.69 29.62
C ASN A 98 -7.24 7.91 30.09
N MET A 99 -8.24 7.73 29.21
CA MET A 99 -9.51 7.06 29.54
C MET A 99 -9.39 5.54 29.40
N GLN A 100 -8.34 5.05 28.77
CA GLN A 100 -8.08 3.63 28.54
C GLN A 100 -7.10 3.08 29.58
N PRO A 101 -7.20 1.79 29.95
CA PRO A 101 -6.22 1.16 30.84
C PRO A 101 -4.83 1.12 30.15
N ALA A 102 -3.77 1.07 30.95
CA ALA A 102 -2.39 1.00 30.44
C ALA A 102 -2.15 -0.22 29.52
N THR A 103 -2.86 -1.33 29.75
CA THR A 103 -2.79 -2.56 28.94
C THR A 103 -3.35 -2.39 27.53
N ALA A 104 -4.20 -1.38 27.28
CA ALA A 104 -4.81 -1.20 25.97
C ALA A 104 -3.78 -1.04 24.83
N ALA A 105 -2.65 -0.39 25.10
CA ALA A 105 -1.56 -0.28 24.14
C ALA A 105 -0.88 -1.64 23.89
N GLU A 106 -0.69 -2.45 24.93
CA GLU A 106 -0.07 -3.78 24.80
C GLU A 106 -0.95 -4.72 24.00
N ASP A 107 -2.25 -4.74 24.32
CA ASP A 107 -3.23 -5.56 23.61
C ASP A 107 -3.34 -5.14 22.13
N TYR A 108 -3.37 -3.84 21.86
CA TYR A 108 -3.41 -3.31 20.49
C TYR A 108 -2.13 -3.68 19.70
N CYS A 109 -0.95 -3.52 20.29
CA CYS A 109 0.33 -3.93 19.70
C CYS A 109 0.38 -5.44 19.43
N ALA A 110 -0.13 -6.27 20.34
CA ALA A 110 -0.14 -7.72 20.19
C ALA A 110 -0.97 -8.16 18.95
N VAL A 111 -2.12 -7.52 18.70
CA VAL A 111 -2.93 -7.77 17.51
C VAL A 111 -2.21 -7.30 16.25
N THR A 112 -1.55 -6.14 16.27
CA THR A 112 -0.72 -5.66 15.14
C THR A 112 0.39 -6.65 14.79
N CYS A 113 1.13 -7.15 15.79
CA CYS A 113 2.14 -8.20 15.61
C CYS A 113 1.54 -9.48 15.02
N ALA A 114 0.34 -9.90 15.48
CA ALA A 114 -0.33 -11.07 14.94
C ALA A 114 -0.68 -10.89 13.46
N HIS A 115 -1.23 -9.72 13.07
CA HIS A 115 -1.52 -9.42 11.65
C HIS A 115 -0.25 -9.42 10.79
N ARG A 116 0.87 -8.88 11.29
CA ARG A 116 2.16 -8.90 10.59
C ARG A 116 2.64 -10.32 10.30
N ARG A 117 2.53 -11.23 11.27
CA ARG A 117 2.87 -12.65 11.06
C ARG A 117 1.92 -13.35 10.10
N LEU A 118 0.60 -13.08 10.22
CA LEU A 118 -0.43 -13.66 9.34
C LEU A 118 -0.28 -13.23 7.88
N TYR A 119 0.40 -12.12 7.59
CA TYR A 119 0.63 -11.64 6.22
C TYR A 119 1.29 -12.70 5.33
N TRP A 120 2.11 -13.57 5.91
CA TRP A 120 2.87 -14.57 5.15
C TRP A 120 2.08 -15.83 4.84
N SER A 121 0.97 -16.08 5.54
CA SER A 121 0.22 -17.34 5.47
C SER A 121 -1.29 -17.17 5.17
N VAL A 122 -1.86 -16.00 5.40
CA VAL A 122 -3.30 -15.75 5.20
C VAL A 122 -3.54 -15.05 3.88
N ALA A 123 -4.63 -15.43 3.21
CA ALA A 123 -5.03 -14.80 1.95
C ALA A 123 -5.28 -13.29 2.12
N PRO A 124 -4.79 -12.46 1.18
CA PRO A 124 -4.96 -11.00 1.25
C PRO A 124 -6.40 -10.55 1.41
N ALA A 125 -7.34 -11.23 0.74
CA ALA A 125 -8.78 -10.93 0.82
C ALA A 125 -9.35 -11.10 2.24
N THR A 126 -8.75 -11.97 3.06
CA THR A 126 -9.14 -12.19 4.46
C THR A 126 -8.42 -11.23 5.40
N LEU A 127 -7.13 -11.04 5.22
CA LEU A 127 -6.31 -10.25 6.15
C LEU A 127 -6.53 -8.75 5.98
N HIS A 128 -6.69 -8.26 4.75
CA HIS A 128 -6.80 -6.82 4.48
C HIS A 128 -7.99 -6.15 5.19
N PRO A 129 -9.25 -6.69 5.13
CA PRO A 129 -10.36 -6.12 5.88
C PRO A 129 -10.14 -6.14 7.39
N ALA A 130 -9.50 -7.19 7.93
CA ALA A 130 -9.17 -7.29 9.36
C ALA A 130 -8.16 -6.21 9.77
N ALA A 131 -7.09 -5.99 8.98
CA ALA A 131 -6.12 -4.93 9.22
C ALA A 131 -6.76 -3.54 9.19
N LEU A 132 -7.67 -3.26 8.23
CA LEU A 132 -8.38 -1.98 8.17
C LEU A 132 -9.33 -1.78 9.36
N SER A 133 -10.02 -2.84 9.82
CA SER A 133 -10.87 -2.78 11.01
C SER A 133 -10.04 -2.51 12.27
N HIS A 134 -8.85 -3.14 12.38
CA HIS A 134 -7.90 -2.91 13.45
C HIS A 134 -7.34 -1.47 13.41
N ALA A 135 -7.05 -0.93 12.23
CA ALA A 135 -6.67 0.47 12.08
C ALA A 135 -7.77 1.44 12.53
N ALA A 136 -9.04 1.15 12.24
CA ALA A 136 -10.17 1.95 12.70
C ALA A 136 -10.27 1.95 14.24
N LEU A 137 -10.04 0.79 14.90
CA LEU A 137 -9.94 0.70 16.36
C LEU A 137 -8.78 1.56 16.89
N GLY A 138 -7.60 1.50 16.26
CA GLY A 138 -6.44 2.32 16.65
C GLY A 138 -6.73 3.82 16.60
N CYS A 139 -7.40 4.30 15.54
CA CYS A 139 -7.84 5.71 15.45
C CYS A 139 -8.79 6.10 16.59
N ALA A 140 -9.72 5.22 16.98
CA ALA A 140 -10.62 5.47 18.12
C ALA A 140 -9.83 5.55 19.44
N LEU A 141 -8.92 4.60 19.68
CA LEU A 141 -8.10 4.58 20.90
C LEU A 141 -7.19 5.80 21.02
N LEU A 142 -6.65 6.33 19.91
CA LEU A 142 -5.85 7.55 19.95
C LEU A 142 -6.62 8.75 20.50
N SER A 143 -7.93 8.85 20.24
CA SER A 143 -8.75 9.95 20.77
C SER A 143 -8.96 9.88 22.30
N GLU A 144 -8.75 8.70 22.89
CA GLU A 144 -9.02 8.38 24.29
C GLU A 144 -7.75 8.16 25.13
N THR A 145 -6.57 8.34 24.51
CA THR A 145 -5.27 8.08 25.16
C THR A 145 -4.36 9.30 25.09
N ALA A 146 -3.39 9.35 26.02
CA ALA A 146 -2.40 10.42 26.12
C ALA A 146 -1.01 9.86 26.49
N GLY A 147 0.02 10.68 26.32
CA GLY A 147 1.40 10.37 26.73
C GLY A 147 1.94 9.09 26.06
N GLN A 148 2.66 8.28 26.82
CA GLN A 148 3.33 7.08 26.33
C GLN A 148 2.37 6.04 25.72
N THR A 149 1.18 5.87 26.31
CA THR A 149 0.14 4.96 25.79
C THR A 149 -0.27 5.38 24.37
N ARG A 150 -0.49 6.68 24.16
CA ARG A 150 -0.83 7.24 22.86
C ARG A 150 0.28 7.00 21.83
N HIS A 151 1.55 7.25 22.17
CA HIS A 151 2.67 7.02 21.26
C HIS A 151 2.80 5.55 20.87
N ARG A 152 2.63 4.62 21.81
CA ARG A 152 2.66 3.17 21.52
C ARG A 152 1.53 2.73 20.61
N ILE A 153 0.31 3.22 20.82
CA ILE A 153 -0.83 2.94 19.92
C ILE A 153 -0.58 3.56 18.54
N ALA A 154 -0.05 4.78 18.48
CA ALA A 154 0.27 5.44 17.21
C ALA A 154 1.33 4.66 16.41
N ALA A 155 2.36 4.13 17.05
CA ALA A 155 3.37 3.30 16.40
C ALA A 155 2.74 2.01 15.83
N ALA A 156 1.96 1.28 16.63
CA ALA A 156 1.27 0.08 16.17
C ALA A 156 0.21 0.37 15.08
N LEU A 157 -0.44 1.53 15.12
CA LEU A 157 -1.34 1.99 14.05
C LEU A 157 -0.58 2.27 12.75
N ALA A 158 0.62 2.87 12.84
CA ALA A 158 1.47 3.08 11.68
C ALA A 158 1.91 1.75 11.04
N GLU A 159 2.30 0.75 11.84
CA GLU A 159 2.58 -0.60 11.37
C GLU A 159 1.35 -1.25 10.70
N THR A 160 0.17 -1.06 11.29
CA THR A 160 -1.09 -1.60 10.75
C THR A 160 -1.43 -1.00 9.39
N TYR A 161 -1.32 0.33 9.24
CA TYR A 161 -1.49 0.98 7.95
C TYR A 161 -0.38 0.61 6.95
N LEU A 162 0.86 0.47 7.41
CA LEU A 162 1.96 0.01 6.57
C LEU A 162 1.67 -1.39 6.01
N LEU A 163 1.17 -2.31 6.85
CA LEU A 163 0.76 -3.65 6.44
C LEU A 163 -0.40 -3.60 5.43
N ALA A 164 -1.43 -2.81 5.70
CA ALA A 164 -2.57 -2.65 4.79
C ALA A 164 -2.12 -2.10 3.41
N GLY A 165 -1.28 -1.06 3.40
CA GLY A 165 -0.72 -0.49 2.16
C GLY A 165 0.17 -1.48 1.39
N ARG A 166 0.94 -2.33 2.10
CA ARG A 166 1.70 -3.42 1.46
C ARG A 166 0.78 -4.43 0.79
N ILE A 167 -0.31 -4.83 1.43
CA ILE A 167 -1.30 -5.74 0.84
C ILE A 167 -1.93 -5.07 -0.39
N GLU A 168 -2.33 -3.81 -0.30
CA GLU A 168 -2.92 -3.07 -1.41
C GLU A 168 -1.97 -3.00 -2.61
N PHE A 169 -0.69 -2.72 -2.38
CA PHE A 169 0.30 -2.60 -3.45
C PHE A 169 0.75 -3.94 -4.02
N PHE A 170 1.24 -4.86 -3.16
CA PHE A 170 1.90 -6.09 -3.60
C PHE A 170 0.94 -7.24 -3.87
N ASP A 171 -0.21 -7.30 -3.19
CA ASP A 171 -1.15 -8.42 -3.29
C ASP A 171 -2.42 -8.06 -4.09
N LEU A 172 -2.96 -6.84 -3.96
CA LEU A 172 -4.20 -6.41 -4.62
C LEU A 172 -3.96 -5.59 -5.89
N ARG A 173 -2.73 -5.13 -6.12
CA ARG A 173 -2.36 -4.30 -7.28
C ARG A 173 -3.13 -2.99 -7.38
N ASP A 174 -3.39 -2.37 -6.25
CA ASP A 174 -4.02 -1.06 -6.15
C ASP A 174 -3.03 0.00 -5.63
N PRO A 175 -2.17 0.57 -6.51
CA PRO A 175 -1.16 1.55 -6.11
C PRO A 175 -1.76 2.87 -5.61
N GLY A 176 -2.94 3.26 -6.11
CA GLY A 176 -3.62 4.48 -5.69
C GLY A 176 -4.06 4.38 -4.23
N ARG A 177 -4.74 3.29 -3.89
CA ARG A 177 -5.17 3.01 -2.52
C ARG A 177 -4.00 2.83 -1.57
N ALA A 178 -2.96 2.11 -2.01
CA ALA A 178 -1.74 1.93 -1.23
C ALA A 178 -1.08 3.27 -0.88
N GLN A 179 -1.05 4.22 -1.81
CA GLN A 179 -0.48 5.56 -1.57
C GLN A 179 -1.24 6.31 -0.47
N ASP A 180 -2.57 6.30 -0.50
CA ASP A 180 -3.40 6.92 0.53
C ASP A 180 -3.19 6.25 1.90
N THR A 181 -3.08 4.92 1.91
CA THR A 181 -2.87 4.13 3.13
C THR A 181 -1.46 4.37 3.71
N PHE A 182 -0.42 4.44 2.88
CA PHE A 182 0.93 4.79 3.31
C PHE A 182 1.01 6.23 3.87
N LEU A 183 0.24 7.17 3.32
CA LEU A 183 0.17 8.52 3.90
C LEU A 183 -0.40 8.50 5.32
N ARG A 184 -1.43 7.70 5.57
CA ARG A 184 -1.97 7.49 6.93
C ARG A 184 -0.94 6.82 7.85
N ALA A 185 -0.19 5.85 7.34
CA ALA A 185 0.91 5.24 8.08
C ALA A 185 1.96 6.27 8.49
N LEU A 186 2.35 7.18 7.58
CA LEU A 186 3.32 8.23 7.88
C LEU A 186 2.81 9.23 8.92
N GLN A 187 1.52 9.60 8.86
CA GLN A 187 0.88 10.45 9.87
C GLN A 187 0.91 9.77 11.25
N ALA A 188 0.59 8.48 11.33
CA ALA A 188 0.62 7.74 12.58
C ALA A 188 2.06 7.55 13.11
N ALA A 189 3.05 7.32 12.25
CA ALA A 189 4.47 7.25 12.64
C ALA A 189 4.96 8.60 13.20
N SER A 190 4.51 9.72 12.61
CA SER A 190 4.81 11.07 13.11
C SER A 190 4.16 11.33 14.48
N GLU A 191 2.92 10.87 14.70
CA GLU A 191 2.24 10.94 16.00
C GLU A 191 2.94 10.10 17.07
N ALA A 192 3.58 9.01 16.68
CA ALA A 192 4.38 8.14 17.55
C ALA A 192 5.77 8.72 17.86
N ASP A 193 6.21 9.76 17.17
CA ASP A 193 7.60 10.25 17.14
C ASP A 193 8.60 9.13 16.77
N ASP A 194 8.18 8.20 15.90
CA ASP A 194 9.00 7.07 15.43
C ASP A 194 9.60 7.36 14.05
N ALA A 195 10.82 7.88 14.05
CA ALA A 195 11.55 8.23 12.84
C ALA A 195 11.92 6.99 12.00
N LEU A 196 12.21 5.84 12.62
CA LEU A 196 12.60 4.62 11.90
C LEU A 196 11.40 4.00 11.18
N LEU A 197 10.24 3.99 11.82
CA LEU A 197 9.00 3.56 11.19
C LEU A 197 8.59 4.53 10.07
N GLY A 198 8.77 5.85 10.28
CA GLY A 198 8.59 6.85 9.24
C GLY A 198 9.51 6.61 8.03
N ALA A 199 10.76 6.22 8.24
CA ALA A 199 11.69 5.83 7.17
C ALA A 199 11.17 4.60 6.40
N ALA A 200 10.67 3.59 7.12
CA ALA A 200 10.10 2.40 6.50
C ALA A 200 8.87 2.71 5.65
N VAL A 201 7.97 3.55 6.13
CA VAL A 201 6.79 3.99 5.37
C VAL A 201 7.21 4.74 4.11
N LEU A 202 8.12 5.70 4.20
CA LEU A 202 8.62 6.47 3.05
C LEU A 202 9.28 5.58 2.00
N ALA A 203 10.08 4.59 2.42
CA ALA A 203 10.67 3.61 1.53
C ALA A 203 9.59 2.78 0.80
N HIS A 204 8.52 2.36 1.49
CA HIS A 204 7.41 1.68 0.81
C HIS A 204 6.68 2.58 -0.18
N THR A 205 6.56 3.89 0.08
CA THR A 205 5.98 4.81 -0.89
C THR A 205 6.81 4.94 -2.17
N ALA A 206 8.13 4.66 -2.11
CA ALA A 206 9.01 4.71 -3.28
C ALA A 206 8.70 3.62 -4.32
N PHE A 207 8.13 2.48 -3.89
CA PHE A 207 7.72 1.42 -4.83
C PHE A 207 6.66 1.90 -5.82
N VAL A 208 5.75 2.82 -5.42
CA VAL A 208 4.67 3.28 -6.29
C VAL A 208 5.22 3.94 -7.57
N PRO A 209 6.02 5.02 -7.50
CA PRO A 209 6.64 5.59 -8.69
C PRO A 209 7.73 4.70 -9.30
N GLY A 210 8.52 3.99 -8.50
CA GLY A 210 9.57 3.10 -9.00
C GLY A 210 9.01 1.98 -9.90
N TRP A 211 7.84 1.44 -9.59
CA TRP A 211 7.18 0.42 -10.41
C TRP A 211 6.48 0.98 -11.65
N SER A 212 6.17 2.26 -11.68
CA SER A 212 5.69 2.95 -12.88
C SER A 212 6.82 3.51 -13.76
N GLY A 213 8.10 3.37 -13.34
CA GLY A 213 9.27 3.85 -14.07
C GLY A 213 9.60 5.33 -13.80
N ASP A 214 8.94 5.97 -12.83
CA ASP A 214 9.23 7.32 -12.40
C ASP A 214 10.40 7.32 -11.39
N ARG A 215 11.62 7.35 -11.94
CA ARG A 215 12.86 7.29 -11.18
C ARG A 215 13.03 8.48 -10.25
N GLU A 216 12.68 9.68 -10.72
CA GLU A 216 12.89 10.93 -9.96
C GLU A 216 12.02 10.93 -8.70
N ALA A 217 10.74 10.65 -8.84
CA ALA A 217 9.84 10.56 -7.70
C ALA A 217 10.20 9.41 -6.74
N ALA A 218 10.71 8.27 -7.23
CA ALA A 218 11.21 7.20 -6.37
C ALA A 218 12.44 7.64 -5.56
N ALA A 219 13.40 8.28 -6.22
CA ALA A 219 14.63 8.79 -5.58
C ALA A 219 14.31 9.85 -4.51
N GLU A 220 13.39 10.79 -4.76
CA GLU A 220 12.96 11.78 -3.76
C GLU A 220 12.45 11.09 -2.48
N ARG A 221 11.62 10.05 -2.62
CA ARG A 221 11.10 9.30 -1.47
C ARG A 221 12.19 8.54 -0.72
N MET A 222 13.17 7.98 -1.44
CA MET A 222 14.31 7.31 -0.82
C MET A 222 15.23 8.29 -0.08
N VAL A 223 15.45 9.50 -0.61
CA VAL A 223 16.17 10.58 0.10
C VAL A 223 15.44 10.95 1.39
N ALA A 224 14.11 11.08 1.35
CA ALA A 224 13.30 11.34 2.53
C ALA A 224 13.41 10.18 3.54
N ALA A 225 13.29 8.91 3.09
CA ALA A 225 13.42 7.73 3.94
C ALA A 225 14.77 7.69 4.67
N ARG A 226 15.87 7.91 3.96
CA ARG A 226 17.23 7.97 4.56
C ARG A 226 17.37 9.14 5.53
N THR A 227 16.72 10.27 5.25
CA THR A 227 16.71 11.43 6.15
C THR A 227 15.99 11.11 7.46
N TYR A 228 14.90 10.37 7.41
CA TYR A 228 14.20 9.88 8.60
C TYR A 228 15.04 8.85 9.37
N ALA A 229 15.64 7.87 8.68
CA ALA A 229 16.51 6.87 9.31
C ALA A 229 17.68 7.49 10.11
N ARG A 230 18.24 8.61 9.62
CA ARG A 230 19.32 9.34 10.34
C ARG A 230 18.86 10.04 11.63
N ARG A 231 17.55 10.16 11.88
CA ARG A 231 17.02 10.78 13.12
C ARG A 231 16.92 9.80 14.28
N GLY A 232 17.12 8.49 14.03
CA GLY A 232 17.01 7.44 15.04
C GLY A 232 18.17 6.46 15.00
N PRO A 233 18.19 5.49 15.91
CA PRO A 233 19.22 4.45 16.00
C PRO A 233 18.97 3.35 14.94
N ALA A 234 19.20 3.67 13.67
CA ALA A 234 18.95 2.74 12.56
C ALA A 234 19.88 1.52 12.64
N SER A 235 19.30 0.32 12.55
CA SER A 235 20.05 -0.94 12.49
C SER A 235 20.67 -1.18 11.11
N ALA A 236 21.63 -2.10 11.03
CA ALA A 236 22.22 -2.52 9.76
C ALA A 236 21.16 -3.09 8.81
N GLU A 237 20.23 -3.88 9.33
CA GLU A 237 19.14 -4.48 8.54
C GLU A 237 18.23 -3.41 7.95
N LEU A 238 17.89 -2.36 8.71
CA LEU A 238 17.07 -1.26 8.21
C LEU A 238 17.80 -0.50 7.09
N LEU A 239 19.07 -0.20 7.26
CA LEU A 239 19.86 0.51 6.25
C LEU A 239 20.02 -0.34 4.98
N ALA A 240 20.33 -1.63 5.11
CA ALA A 240 20.42 -2.55 3.99
C ALA A 240 19.06 -2.78 3.29
N TRP A 241 17.96 -2.76 4.06
CA TRP A 241 16.64 -2.82 3.45
C TRP A 241 16.32 -1.55 2.65
N LEU A 242 16.72 -0.36 3.12
CA LEU A 242 16.59 0.87 2.33
C LEU A 242 17.39 0.79 1.02
N ASP A 243 18.60 0.22 1.06
CA ASP A 243 19.40 -0.04 -0.15
C ASP A 243 18.69 -1.01 -1.10
N ALA A 244 18.08 -2.08 -0.57
CA ALA A 244 17.34 -3.06 -1.37
C ALA A 244 16.12 -2.45 -2.06
N VAL A 245 15.37 -1.58 -1.37
CA VAL A 245 14.20 -0.87 -1.94
C VAL A 245 14.63 0.05 -3.07
N GLU A 246 15.67 0.86 -2.84
CA GLU A 246 16.21 1.75 -3.86
C GLU A 246 16.77 0.97 -5.06
N ALA A 247 17.46 -0.16 -4.80
CA ALA A 247 17.95 -1.05 -5.85
C ALA A 247 16.81 -1.66 -6.68
N GLU A 248 15.70 -2.05 -6.06
CA GLU A 248 14.52 -2.54 -6.81
C GLU A 248 13.94 -1.43 -7.71
N CYS A 249 13.82 -0.20 -7.20
CA CYS A 249 13.36 0.94 -7.99
C CYS A 249 14.31 1.22 -9.18
N GLU A 250 15.63 1.27 -8.95
CA GLU A 250 16.64 1.46 -9.98
C GLU A 250 16.62 0.32 -11.02
N THR A 251 16.48 -0.93 -10.56
CA THR A 251 16.36 -2.10 -11.45
C THR A 251 15.17 -1.96 -12.40
N ARG A 252 14.02 -1.51 -11.90
CA ARG A 252 12.81 -1.31 -12.70
C ARG A 252 12.91 -0.12 -13.64
N CYS A 253 13.63 0.91 -13.24
CA CYS A 253 13.95 2.06 -14.07
C CYS A 253 15.09 1.79 -15.08
N GLY A 254 15.70 0.60 -15.05
CA GLY A 254 16.72 0.15 -16.03
C GLY A 254 18.16 0.45 -15.63
N ASP A 255 18.43 1.08 -14.48
CA ASP A 255 19.80 1.31 -14.00
C ASP A 255 20.29 0.16 -13.11
N THR A 256 20.48 -1.00 -13.72
CA THR A 256 20.96 -2.20 -13.01
C THR A 256 22.35 -2.02 -12.39
N ARG A 257 23.18 -1.10 -12.95
CA ARG A 257 24.51 -0.80 -12.38
C ARG A 257 24.39 -0.07 -11.05
N ALA A 258 23.52 0.95 -10.95
CA ALA A 258 23.24 1.62 -9.69
C ALA A 258 22.65 0.64 -8.69
N ALA A 259 21.69 -0.18 -9.12
CA ALA A 259 21.06 -1.19 -8.27
C ALA A 259 22.07 -2.19 -7.69
N LEU A 260 23.00 -2.73 -8.50
CA LEU A 260 24.03 -3.65 -8.00
C LEU A 260 24.99 -2.99 -7.00
N ARG A 261 25.30 -1.69 -7.18
CA ARG A 261 26.11 -0.96 -6.18
C ARG A 261 25.37 -0.82 -4.84
N LEU A 262 24.07 -0.51 -4.88
CA LEU A 262 23.22 -0.42 -3.68
C LEU A 262 23.12 -1.77 -2.96
N ILE A 263 22.92 -2.85 -3.69
CA ILE A 263 22.91 -4.21 -3.11
C ILE A 263 24.26 -4.52 -2.45
N GLY A 264 25.39 -4.25 -3.13
CA GLY A 264 26.71 -4.47 -2.54
C GLY A 264 26.93 -3.65 -1.27
N HIS A 265 26.50 -2.38 -1.26
CA HIS A 265 26.56 -1.55 -0.05
C HIS A 265 25.69 -2.14 1.08
N GLY A 266 24.49 -2.62 0.79
CA GLY A 266 23.63 -3.27 1.77
C GLY A 266 24.25 -4.56 2.35
N GLU A 267 24.93 -5.36 1.53
CA GLU A 267 25.69 -6.54 1.97
C GLU A 267 26.85 -6.14 2.92
N ASP A 268 27.60 -5.10 2.56
CA ASP A 268 28.70 -4.57 3.38
C ASP A 268 28.20 -4.03 4.73
N VAL A 269 27.06 -3.33 4.73
CA VAL A 269 26.41 -2.79 5.95
C VAL A 269 26.01 -3.93 6.89
N ILE A 270 25.39 -4.99 6.37
CA ILE A 270 25.02 -6.16 7.19
C ILE A 270 26.28 -6.87 7.71
N ALA A 271 27.29 -7.08 6.86
CA ALA A 271 28.55 -7.75 7.24
C ALA A 271 29.33 -6.99 8.31
N SER A 272 29.28 -5.65 8.28
CA SER A 272 29.93 -4.79 9.26
C SER A 272 29.26 -4.85 10.63
N GLY A 273 28.04 -5.35 10.70
CA GLY A 273 27.20 -5.32 11.89
C GLY A 273 26.74 -3.91 12.25
N GLY A 274 25.65 -3.81 12.97
CA GLY A 274 25.11 -2.53 13.43
C GLY A 274 25.29 -2.34 14.93
N GLY A 275 25.47 -1.09 15.36
CA GLY A 275 25.48 -0.73 16.79
C GLY A 275 24.10 -0.76 17.45
N HIS A 276 23.03 -0.98 16.68
CA HIS A 276 21.65 -0.92 17.13
C HIS A 276 20.88 -2.18 16.74
N PRO A 277 19.96 -2.67 17.61
CA PRO A 277 19.12 -3.81 17.31
C PRO A 277 18.13 -3.48 16.20
N SER A 278 17.76 -4.49 15.42
CA SER A 278 16.72 -4.36 14.40
C SER A 278 15.36 -4.13 15.06
N PRO A 279 14.53 -3.20 14.54
CA PRO A 279 13.17 -3.02 15.05
C PRO A 279 12.34 -4.30 14.86
N GLU A 280 11.47 -4.62 15.83
CA GLU A 280 10.64 -5.83 15.78
C GLU A 280 9.74 -5.91 14.54
N TRP A 281 9.30 -4.77 14.01
CA TRP A 281 8.48 -4.74 12.80
C TRP A 281 9.27 -5.04 11.51
N LEU A 282 10.61 -5.12 11.57
CA LEU A 282 11.49 -5.49 10.45
C LEU A 282 11.96 -6.95 10.54
N ASP A 283 11.38 -7.77 11.40
CA ASP A 283 11.72 -9.19 11.66
C ASP A 283 11.71 -10.07 10.40
N TRP A 284 11.03 -9.65 9.36
CA TRP A 284 10.90 -10.33 8.07
C TRP A 284 12.07 -10.06 7.10
N PHE A 285 12.90 -9.04 7.33
CA PHE A 285 14.05 -8.74 6.45
C PHE A 285 15.31 -9.43 6.96
N SER A 286 16.05 -10.04 6.05
CA SER A 286 17.23 -10.85 6.36
C SER A 286 18.22 -10.82 5.19
N PRO A 287 19.48 -11.28 5.37
CA PRO A 287 20.43 -11.46 4.27
C PRO A 287 19.87 -12.30 3.11
N VAL A 288 19.03 -13.29 3.39
CA VAL A 288 18.36 -14.11 2.37
C VAL A 288 17.42 -13.27 1.51
N ARG A 289 16.70 -12.35 2.13
CA ARG A 289 15.83 -11.41 1.41
C ARG A 289 16.62 -10.44 0.55
N LEU A 290 17.76 -9.94 1.04
CA LEU A 290 18.67 -9.11 0.26
C LEU A 290 19.23 -9.88 -0.94
N ALA A 291 19.60 -11.15 -0.76
CA ALA A 291 20.05 -12.02 -1.85
C ALA A 291 18.97 -12.22 -2.93
N ALA A 292 17.69 -12.30 -2.57
CA ALA A 292 16.61 -12.36 -3.55
C ALA A 292 16.53 -11.08 -4.41
N PHE A 293 16.67 -9.89 -3.81
CA PHE A 293 16.80 -8.63 -4.57
C PHE A 293 18.02 -8.63 -5.50
N LYS A 294 19.17 -9.11 -4.99
CA LYS A 294 20.40 -9.25 -5.79
C LYS A 294 20.19 -10.12 -7.00
N GLY A 295 19.60 -11.31 -6.82
CA GLY A 295 19.36 -12.27 -7.90
C GLY A 295 18.46 -11.68 -9.00
N ASN A 296 17.39 -10.98 -8.61
CA ASN A 296 16.53 -10.28 -9.57
C ASN A 296 17.31 -9.18 -10.32
N THR A 297 18.10 -8.36 -9.62
CA THR A 297 18.92 -7.31 -10.24
C THR A 297 19.96 -7.88 -11.20
N GLN A 298 20.63 -8.99 -10.83
CA GLN A 298 21.57 -9.72 -11.69
C GLN A 298 20.88 -10.27 -12.95
N LEU A 299 19.68 -10.85 -12.82
CA LEU A 299 18.86 -11.28 -13.94
C LEU A 299 18.59 -10.11 -14.92
N ARG A 300 18.16 -8.96 -14.39
CA ARG A 300 17.90 -7.76 -15.21
C ARG A 300 19.17 -7.18 -15.84
N ALA A 301 20.30 -7.32 -15.17
CA ALA A 301 21.63 -6.98 -15.70
C ALA A 301 22.19 -8.02 -16.71
N ARG A 302 21.45 -9.12 -16.95
CA ARG A 302 21.88 -10.24 -17.82
C ARG A 302 23.11 -10.99 -17.29
N HIS A 303 23.37 -10.95 -16.01
CA HIS A 303 24.39 -11.74 -15.33
C HIS A 303 23.78 -13.12 -14.93
N LEU A 304 23.39 -13.92 -15.94
CA LEU A 304 22.56 -15.12 -15.72
C LEU A 304 23.19 -16.18 -14.82
N PRO A 305 24.50 -16.54 -14.98
CA PRO A 305 25.12 -17.52 -14.07
C PRO A 305 25.10 -17.06 -12.60
N GLN A 306 25.42 -15.80 -12.35
CA GLN A 306 25.43 -15.23 -10.98
C GLN A 306 24.01 -15.13 -10.41
N ALA A 307 23.04 -14.74 -11.24
CA ALA A 307 21.63 -14.69 -10.85
C ALA A 307 21.13 -16.08 -10.42
N ARG A 308 21.43 -17.11 -11.20
CA ARG A 308 21.07 -18.50 -10.89
C ARG A 308 21.65 -18.94 -9.55
N GLU A 309 22.95 -18.77 -9.37
CA GLU A 309 23.64 -19.14 -8.12
C GLU A 309 23.03 -18.42 -6.91
N THR A 310 22.87 -17.11 -7.01
CA THR A 310 22.31 -16.28 -5.92
C THR A 310 20.86 -16.69 -5.58
N LEU A 311 20.03 -16.92 -6.60
CA LEU A 311 18.62 -17.30 -6.39
C LEU A 311 18.46 -18.72 -5.86
N LEU A 312 19.30 -19.66 -6.29
CA LEU A 312 19.31 -21.03 -5.74
C LEU A 312 19.70 -21.01 -4.25
N GLY A 313 20.77 -20.29 -3.89
CA GLY A 313 21.15 -20.14 -2.48
C GLY A 313 20.06 -19.46 -1.64
N ALA A 314 19.37 -18.45 -2.19
CA ALA A 314 18.25 -17.85 -1.50
C ALA A 314 17.07 -18.82 -1.34
N LEU A 315 16.76 -19.63 -2.37
CA LEU A 315 15.67 -20.60 -2.31
C LEU A 315 15.92 -21.70 -1.28
N GLU A 316 17.17 -22.20 -1.19
CA GLU A 316 17.57 -23.20 -0.19
C GLU A 316 17.48 -22.68 1.24
N ALA A 317 17.77 -21.38 1.45
CA ALA A 317 17.75 -20.77 2.76
C ALA A 317 16.33 -20.33 3.21
N LEU A 318 15.35 -20.24 2.30
CA LEU A 318 13.95 -19.90 2.61
C LEU A 318 13.21 -21.12 3.17
N GLY A 319 12.53 -20.94 4.31
CA GLY A 319 11.68 -21.96 4.90
C GLY A 319 10.42 -22.26 4.07
N PRO A 320 9.79 -23.41 4.28
CA PRO A 320 8.57 -23.79 3.59
C PRO A 320 7.36 -22.90 3.94
N GLU A 321 7.40 -22.18 5.05
CA GLU A 321 6.40 -21.21 5.49
C GLU A 321 6.49 -19.88 4.73
N GLU A 322 7.60 -19.61 4.05
CA GLU A 322 7.84 -18.37 3.30
C GLU A 322 7.32 -18.45 1.84
N ALA A 323 6.15 -19.07 1.64
CA ALA A 323 5.59 -19.40 0.32
C ALA A 323 5.53 -18.17 -0.62
N LYS A 324 5.16 -16.97 -0.10
CA LYS A 324 5.16 -15.72 -0.89
C LYS A 324 6.55 -15.41 -1.47
N GLN A 325 7.59 -15.50 -0.63
CA GLN A 325 8.96 -15.21 -1.07
C GLN A 325 9.49 -16.31 -2.00
N ARG A 326 9.22 -17.56 -1.69
CA ARG A 326 9.59 -18.70 -2.54
C ARG A 326 8.99 -18.57 -3.93
N SER A 327 7.71 -18.16 -4.06
CA SER A 327 7.06 -17.97 -5.35
C SER A 327 7.75 -16.91 -6.22
N VAL A 328 8.28 -15.83 -5.60
CA VAL A 328 9.03 -14.79 -6.32
C VAL A 328 10.39 -15.31 -6.79
N VAL A 329 11.15 -15.97 -5.89
CA VAL A 329 12.48 -16.50 -6.20
C VAL A 329 12.39 -17.58 -7.29
N LEU A 330 11.40 -18.49 -7.20
CA LEU A 330 11.13 -19.49 -8.25
C LEU A 330 10.74 -18.84 -9.58
N GLY A 331 9.93 -17.78 -9.54
CA GLY A 331 9.59 -17.01 -10.74
C GLY A 331 10.80 -16.32 -11.38
N ASP A 332 11.72 -15.80 -10.57
CA ASP A 332 12.96 -15.20 -11.05
C ASP A 332 13.94 -16.27 -11.57
N LEU A 333 14.03 -17.47 -10.96
CA LEU A 333 14.78 -18.62 -11.49
C LEU A 333 14.21 -19.06 -12.86
N ALA A 334 12.88 -19.17 -12.96
CA ALA A 334 12.22 -19.46 -14.24
C ALA A 334 12.58 -18.42 -15.31
N ALA A 335 12.68 -17.13 -14.93
CA ALA A 335 13.07 -16.07 -15.86
C ALA A 335 14.55 -16.15 -16.25
N VAL A 336 15.43 -16.59 -15.33
CA VAL A 336 16.86 -16.86 -15.65
C VAL A 336 16.96 -17.95 -16.70
N GLU A 337 16.27 -19.11 -16.50
CA GLU A 337 16.32 -20.23 -17.44
C GLU A 337 15.69 -19.87 -18.79
N ALA A 338 14.57 -19.13 -18.80
CA ALA A 338 13.98 -18.64 -20.04
C ALA A 338 14.95 -17.71 -20.82
N ALA A 339 15.71 -16.88 -20.11
CA ALA A 339 16.67 -15.95 -20.68
C ALA A 339 17.96 -16.64 -21.17
N ASP A 340 18.29 -17.79 -20.58
CA ASP A 340 19.44 -18.64 -20.94
C ASP A 340 19.10 -19.64 -22.07
N GLY A 341 17.82 -19.72 -22.48
CA GLY A 341 17.38 -20.57 -23.60
C GLY A 341 17.00 -22.01 -23.17
N ASN A 342 16.66 -22.21 -21.90
CA ASN A 342 16.29 -23.49 -21.30
C ASN A 342 14.76 -23.51 -20.98
N PRO A 343 13.86 -23.65 -21.98
CA PRO A 343 12.43 -23.54 -21.76
C PRO A 343 11.83 -24.63 -20.87
N GLU A 344 12.43 -25.84 -20.85
CA GLU A 344 11.97 -26.93 -20.00
C GLU A 344 12.19 -26.61 -18.50
N GLU A 345 13.38 -26.17 -18.14
CA GLU A 345 13.72 -25.75 -16.77
C GLU A 345 12.95 -24.49 -16.37
N ALA A 346 12.78 -23.55 -17.29
CA ALA A 346 11.96 -22.36 -17.06
C ALA A 346 10.52 -22.73 -16.70
N CYS A 347 9.90 -23.67 -17.44
CA CYS A 347 8.57 -24.16 -17.14
C CYS A 347 8.52 -24.93 -15.80
N ALA A 348 9.54 -25.72 -15.50
CA ALA A 348 9.61 -26.45 -14.24
C ALA A 348 9.60 -25.50 -13.03
N TYR A 349 10.46 -24.47 -13.02
CA TYR A 349 10.45 -23.45 -11.95
C TYR A 349 9.16 -22.63 -11.92
N ALA A 350 8.58 -22.31 -13.08
CA ALA A 350 7.31 -21.59 -13.13
C ALA A 350 6.16 -22.40 -12.51
N LEU A 351 6.10 -23.71 -12.76
CA LEU A 351 5.12 -24.59 -12.14
C LEU A 351 5.31 -24.71 -10.64
N LEU A 352 6.54 -24.82 -10.15
CA LEU A 352 6.84 -24.81 -8.71
C LEU A 352 6.42 -23.46 -8.07
N ALA A 353 6.59 -22.34 -8.77
CA ALA A 353 6.10 -21.05 -8.29
C ALA A 353 4.57 -21.03 -8.18
N LEU A 354 3.85 -21.66 -9.12
CA LEU A 354 2.39 -21.79 -9.05
C LEU A 354 1.95 -22.68 -7.88
N ASP A 355 2.69 -23.72 -7.54
CA ASP A 355 2.41 -24.58 -6.37
C ASP A 355 2.52 -23.78 -5.06
N GLU A 356 3.53 -22.90 -4.93
CA GLU A 356 3.63 -22.00 -3.77
C GLU A 356 2.47 -20.97 -3.73
N LEU A 357 2.04 -20.47 -4.89
CA LEU A 357 0.91 -19.54 -5.00
C LEU A 357 -0.44 -20.17 -4.66
N GLU A 358 -0.61 -21.49 -4.89
CA GLU A 358 -1.79 -22.24 -4.44
C GLU A 358 -1.87 -22.30 -2.91
N ARG A 359 -0.73 -22.39 -2.24
CA ARG A 359 -0.65 -22.39 -0.78
C ARG A 359 -0.94 -21.00 -0.20
N THR A 360 -0.36 -19.97 -0.82
CA THR A 360 -0.50 -18.58 -0.36
C THR A 360 -0.45 -17.63 -1.54
N TRP A 361 -1.59 -17.00 -1.87
CA TRP A 361 -1.66 -16.06 -2.98
C TRP A 361 -0.72 -14.86 -2.80
N TYR A 362 0.03 -14.55 -3.84
CA TYR A 362 0.89 -13.38 -3.92
C TYR A 362 0.97 -12.87 -5.36
N ALA A 363 0.38 -11.69 -5.63
CA ALA A 363 0.29 -11.20 -7.01
C ALA A 363 1.65 -10.93 -7.63
N THR A 364 2.67 -10.55 -6.83
CA THR A 364 4.05 -10.35 -7.33
C THR A 364 4.65 -11.65 -7.88
N GLY A 365 4.43 -12.78 -7.20
CA GLY A 365 4.86 -14.10 -7.69
C GLY A 365 4.14 -14.48 -8.99
N MET A 366 2.83 -14.27 -9.05
CA MET A 366 2.04 -14.52 -10.27
C MET A 366 2.52 -13.67 -11.45
N ASP A 367 2.87 -12.40 -11.22
CA ASP A 367 3.39 -11.53 -12.28
C ASP A 367 4.72 -12.02 -12.85
N ARG A 368 5.60 -12.61 -11.99
CA ARG A 368 6.84 -13.25 -12.45
C ARG A 368 6.54 -14.43 -13.37
N VAL A 369 5.63 -15.30 -12.98
CA VAL A 369 5.24 -16.45 -13.82
C VAL A 369 4.65 -16.01 -15.16
N ARG A 370 3.77 -15.00 -15.14
CA ARG A 370 3.19 -14.44 -16.37
C ARG A 370 4.23 -13.78 -17.27
N GLU A 371 5.24 -13.14 -16.69
CA GLU A 371 6.36 -12.56 -17.45
C GLU A 371 7.18 -13.68 -18.13
N VAL A 372 7.51 -14.74 -17.39
CA VAL A 372 8.18 -15.93 -17.96
C VAL A 372 7.39 -16.52 -19.11
N ARG A 373 6.07 -16.72 -18.94
CA ARG A 373 5.21 -17.22 -20.02
C ARG A 373 5.26 -16.33 -21.28
N ARG A 374 5.31 -15.01 -21.12
CA ARG A 374 5.45 -14.09 -22.27
C ARG A 374 6.80 -14.26 -22.99
N VAL A 375 7.89 -14.44 -22.25
CA VAL A 375 9.22 -14.71 -22.80
C VAL A 375 9.25 -16.03 -23.56
N LEU A 376 8.53 -17.05 -23.07
CA LEU A 376 8.43 -18.39 -23.70
C LEU A 376 7.50 -18.44 -24.93
N ALA A 377 6.92 -17.33 -25.38
CA ALA A 377 6.03 -17.31 -26.55
C ALA A 377 6.60 -17.97 -27.81
N PRO A 378 7.92 -17.83 -28.17
CA PRO A 378 8.52 -18.54 -29.29
C PRO A 378 8.50 -20.07 -29.16
N HIS A 379 8.38 -20.58 -27.94
CA HIS A 379 8.40 -22.00 -27.59
C HIS A 379 7.00 -22.59 -27.31
N GLN A 380 5.91 -21.89 -27.66
CA GLN A 380 4.52 -22.29 -27.38
C GLN A 380 4.13 -23.68 -27.90
N HIS A 381 4.85 -24.23 -28.88
CA HIS A 381 4.64 -25.57 -29.41
C HIS A 381 5.23 -26.70 -28.55
N ARG A 382 6.06 -26.40 -27.55
CA ARG A 382 6.64 -27.38 -26.64
C ARG A 382 5.61 -27.87 -25.61
N ALA A 383 5.71 -29.12 -25.20
CA ALA A 383 4.78 -29.70 -24.23
C ALA A 383 4.81 -28.94 -22.89
N CYS A 384 6.00 -28.65 -22.36
CA CYS A 384 6.17 -27.93 -21.08
C CYS A 384 5.49 -26.57 -21.07
N VAL A 385 5.48 -25.83 -22.20
CA VAL A 385 4.82 -24.53 -22.30
C VAL A 385 3.30 -24.67 -22.35
N ARG A 386 2.78 -25.72 -23.01
CA ARG A 386 1.34 -26.02 -23.00
C ARG A 386 0.87 -26.41 -21.59
N ASP A 387 1.65 -27.23 -20.87
CA ASP A 387 1.34 -27.61 -19.49
C ASP A 387 1.29 -26.38 -18.56
N LEU A 388 2.22 -25.41 -18.77
CA LEU A 388 2.19 -24.13 -18.07
C LEU A 388 0.97 -23.29 -18.44
N ASP A 389 0.56 -23.27 -19.72
CA ASP A 389 -0.65 -22.58 -20.17
C ASP A 389 -1.91 -23.16 -19.54
N ASP A 390 -2.03 -24.49 -19.51
CA ASP A 390 -3.17 -25.18 -18.90
C ASP A 390 -3.28 -24.87 -17.40
N ARG A 391 -2.14 -24.82 -16.70
CA ARG A 391 -2.08 -24.44 -15.29
C ARG A 391 -2.49 -22.98 -15.08
N LEU A 392 -1.98 -22.04 -15.88
CA LEU A 392 -2.35 -20.62 -15.82
C LEU A 392 -3.81 -20.36 -16.17
N TYR A 393 -4.37 -21.14 -17.13
CA TYR A 393 -5.79 -21.06 -17.46
C TYR A 393 -6.67 -21.49 -16.28
N GLY A 394 -6.29 -22.58 -15.59
CA GLY A 394 -6.96 -23.02 -14.36
C GLY A 394 -6.98 -21.90 -13.29
N TRP A 395 -5.88 -21.18 -13.11
CA TRP A 395 -5.81 -20.03 -12.22
C TRP A 395 -6.77 -18.89 -12.64
N GLY A 396 -6.82 -18.56 -13.92
CA GLY A 396 -7.72 -17.52 -14.45
C GLY A 396 -9.18 -17.79 -14.16
N THR A 397 -9.62 -19.04 -14.29
CA THR A 397 -11.00 -19.46 -14.01
C THR A 397 -11.30 -19.45 -12.50
N THR A 398 -10.36 -19.89 -11.66
CA THR A 398 -10.52 -19.92 -10.20
C THR A 398 -10.60 -18.51 -9.63
N VAL A 399 -9.69 -17.61 -10.01
CA VAL A 399 -9.70 -16.21 -9.54
C VAL A 399 -10.97 -15.49 -9.98
N SER A 400 -11.45 -15.70 -11.23
CA SER A 400 -12.71 -15.13 -11.70
C SER A 400 -13.94 -15.67 -10.97
N ALA A 401 -13.90 -16.91 -10.50
CA ALA A 401 -14.98 -17.49 -9.70
C ALA A 401 -15.02 -16.96 -8.26
N ILE A 402 -13.85 -16.67 -7.68
CA ILE A 402 -13.73 -16.12 -6.31
C ILE A 402 -14.04 -14.61 -6.29
N ALA A 403 -13.81 -13.91 -7.39
CA ALA A 403 -14.07 -12.47 -7.51
C ALA A 403 -15.54 -12.10 -7.80
N ARG A 404 -16.40 -13.10 -8.04
CA ARG A 404 -17.85 -12.94 -8.19
C ARG A 404 -18.57 -13.20 -6.88
#